data_7b5f0e1a96b628d1ef0ed02328f7b596
#
_entry.id   7b5f0e1a96b628d1ef0ed02328f7b596
#
_cell.length_a   1.000
_cell.length_b   1.000
_cell.length_c   1.000
_cell.angle_alpha   90.00
_cell.angle_beta   90.00
_cell.angle_gamma   90.00
#
_symmetry.space_group_name_H-M   'P 1'
#
loop_
_entity.id
_entity.type
_entity.pdbx_description
1 polymer ?
#
loop_
_entity_poly.entity_id
_entity_poly.type
_entity_poly.pdbx_seq_one_letter_code
_entity_poly.pdbx_strand_id
1 'polypeptide(L)'
;NPISEFMDYASHPEYIATMAVCVAIDAFQCIPFAFLRYRRKAIKFASLKLFFIVLNISLNLLFFVALPWLYEMPEIHDFIALFYNPSVGVGYAFFINLFCTAFITLFFRKELTGFRYVLDTRLLRRMLSYAWPILVLGIAGILNQTADKMILPRVLGGEEGKVQLGIYGACAKIAMIMAMITQAFRYAYEPFVFGKQKEKDNRETYAKAMKYFLIFTLLAFLMVMAYMDILKHIIAPDYWDGLQVVPIVMAAEIMMGIYFNLSFWYKLIDKTIWGAWFSGIGCAVLIAVNIIFIPKYGYMACAWAGFAGYATAMLLSYVVGQHYYPVRYPLK
;
A
#
# COMPACT_ATOMS: atom_id res chain seq x y z
N ASN A 1 8.80 -5.32 -26.72
CA ASN A 1 8.95 -4.16 -25.84
C ASN A 1 9.78 -4.58 -24.62
N PRO A 2 10.99 -4.00 -24.40
CA PRO A 2 11.90 -4.48 -23.34
C PRO A 2 11.28 -4.46 -21.94
N ILE A 3 10.28 -3.60 -21.69
CA ILE A 3 9.58 -3.53 -20.42
C ILE A 3 8.61 -4.72 -20.27
N SER A 4 7.94 -5.15 -21.33
CA SER A 4 7.02 -6.31 -21.28
C SER A 4 7.77 -7.61 -21.10
N GLU A 5 8.96 -7.74 -21.68
CA GLU A 5 9.84 -8.89 -21.47
C GLU A 5 10.38 -8.92 -20.03
N PHE A 6 10.78 -7.76 -19.50
CA PHE A 6 11.24 -7.66 -18.11
C PHE A 6 10.17 -8.02 -17.06
N MET A 7 8.90 -7.76 -17.40
CA MET A 7 7.75 -8.03 -16.51
C MET A 7 7.07 -9.38 -16.76
N ASP A 8 7.60 -10.25 -17.62
CA ASP A 8 7.01 -11.54 -18.01
C ASP A 8 5.62 -11.43 -18.70
N TYR A 9 5.33 -10.27 -19.32
CA TYR A 9 4.12 -10.00 -20.08
C TYR A 9 4.41 -9.81 -21.58
N ALA A 10 5.38 -10.55 -22.11
CA ALA A 10 5.79 -10.44 -23.52
C ALA A 10 4.64 -10.77 -24.51
N SER A 11 3.72 -11.68 -24.12
CA SER A 11 2.54 -12.07 -24.90
C SER A 11 1.44 -11.01 -24.95
N HIS A 12 1.39 -10.09 -23.97
CA HIS A 12 0.32 -9.09 -23.85
C HIS A 12 0.88 -7.69 -23.56
N PRO A 13 1.64 -7.07 -24.48
CA PRO A 13 2.23 -5.75 -24.29
C PRO A 13 1.18 -4.63 -24.13
N GLU A 14 -0.07 -4.86 -24.60
CA GLU A 14 -1.19 -3.95 -24.45
C GLU A 14 -1.59 -3.72 -22.99
N TYR A 15 -1.42 -4.70 -22.09
CA TYR A 15 -1.71 -4.51 -20.67
C TYR A 15 -0.76 -3.51 -20.01
N ILE A 16 0.51 -3.55 -20.38
CA ILE A 16 1.50 -2.61 -19.88
C ILE A 16 1.26 -1.20 -20.43
N ALA A 17 0.90 -1.08 -21.70
CA ALA A 17 0.53 0.20 -22.29
C ALA A 17 -0.70 0.79 -21.59
N THR A 18 -1.73 -0.02 -21.34
CA THR A 18 -2.94 0.39 -20.62
C THR A 18 -2.62 0.85 -19.20
N MET A 19 -1.76 0.12 -18.47
CA MET A 19 -1.31 0.54 -17.15
C MET A 19 -0.51 1.85 -17.18
N ALA A 20 0.37 2.03 -18.17
CA ALA A 20 1.15 3.27 -18.31
C ALA A 20 0.24 4.48 -18.52
N VAL A 21 -0.79 4.35 -19.36
CA VAL A 21 -1.80 5.39 -19.57
C VAL A 21 -2.60 5.64 -18.29
N CYS A 22 -3.01 4.57 -17.59
CA CYS A 22 -3.73 4.69 -16.31
C CYS A 22 -2.90 5.48 -15.29
N VAL A 23 -1.63 5.13 -15.10
CA VAL A 23 -0.71 5.84 -14.19
C VAL A 23 -0.52 7.30 -14.61
N ALA A 24 -0.43 7.60 -15.90
CA ALA A 24 -0.32 8.96 -16.39
C ALA A 24 -1.56 9.80 -16.05
N ILE A 25 -2.76 9.23 -16.20
CA ILE A 25 -4.02 9.90 -15.84
C ILE A 25 -4.11 10.05 -14.31
N ASP A 26 -3.74 9.05 -13.52
CA ASP A 26 -3.72 9.13 -12.06
C ASP A 26 -2.76 10.22 -11.57
N ALA A 27 -1.57 10.32 -12.16
CA ALA A 27 -0.62 11.38 -11.86
C ALA A 27 -1.20 12.77 -12.17
N PHE A 28 -1.89 12.90 -13.30
CA PHE A 28 -2.60 14.14 -13.65
C PHE A 28 -3.70 14.47 -12.63
N GLN A 29 -4.49 13.47 -12.21
CA GLN A 29 -5.58 13.64 -11.23
C GLN A 29 -5.10 14.09 -9.84
N CYS A 30 -3.85 13.80 -9.46
CA CYS A 30 -3.29 14.23 -8.18
C CYS A 30 -3.42 15.75 -7.97
N ILE A 31 -3.25 16.55 -9.03
CA ILE A 31 -3.34 18.02 -8.97
C ILE A 31 -4.77 18.49 -8.69
N PRO A 32 -5.82 18.12 -9.47
CA PRO A 32 -7.20 18.45 -9.17
C PRO A 32 -7.66 17.96 -7.80
N PHE A 33 -7.28 16.76 -7.38
CA PHE A 33 -7.62 16.26 -6.05
C PHE A 33 -6.94 17.08 -4.93
N ALA A 34 -5.68 17.48 -5.11
CA ALA A 34 -4.99 18.37 -4.18
C ALA A 34 -5.66 19.74 -4.11
N PHE A 35 -6.10 20.28 -5.25
CA PHE A 35 -6.83 21.54 -5.34
C PHE A 35 -8.19 21.50 -4.63
N LEU A 36 -8.94 20.40 -4.75
CA LEU A 36 -10.19 20.21 -3.99
C LEU A 36 -9.94 20.23 -2.47
N ARG A 37 -8.86 19.61 -1.99
CA ARG A 37 -8.46 19.63 -0.57
C ARG A 37 -8.08 21.05 -0.14
N TYR A 38 -7.29 21.75 -0.92
CA TYR A 38 -6.91 23.13 -0.68
C TYR A 38 -8.14 24.05 -0.59
N ARG A 39 -9.11 23.88 -1.48
CA ARG A 39 -10.39 24.59 -1.49
C ARG A 39 -11.38 24.14 -0.40
N ARG A 40 -10.99 23.22 0.48
CA ARG A 40 -11.83 22.62 1.54
C ARG A 40 -13.13 21.99 1.03
N LYS A 41 -13.18 21.55 -0.23
CA LYS A 41 -14.31 20.83 -0.82
C LYS A 41 -14.25 19.34 -0.50
N ALA A 42 -14.25 19.00 0.81
CA ALA A 42 -14.05 17.62 1.30
C ALA A 42 -15.14 16.66 0.80
N ILE A 43 -16.40 17.10 0.73
CA ILE A 43 -17.52 16.27 0.26
C ILE A 43 -17.31 15.88 -1.21
N LYS A 44 -16.97 16.84 -2.10
CA LYS A 44 -16.70 16.53 -3.50
C LYS A 44 -15.51 15.60 -3.66
N PHE A 45 -14.43 15.80 -2.88
CA PHE A 45 -13.27 14.92 -2.86
C PHE A 45 -13.65 13.48 -2.47
N ALA A 46 -14.39 13.33 -1.35
CA ALA A 46 -14.79 12.03 -0.84
C ALA A 46 -15.79 11.33 -1.79
N SER A 47 -16.78 12.06 -2.32
CA SER A 47 -17.77 11.48 -3.23
C SER A 47 -17.15 10.99 -4.54
N LEU A 48 -16.18 11.70 -5.11
CA LEU A 48 -15.48 11.24 -6.32
C LEU A 48 -14.64 10.00 -6.06
N LYS A 49 -13.95 9.93 -4.91
CA LYS A 49 -13.19 8.73 -4.52
C LYS A 49 -14.09 7.53 -4.26
N LEU A 50 -15.20 7.74 -3.55
CA LEU A 50 -16.18 6.68 -3.30
C LEU A 50 -16.83 6.20 -4.61
N PHE A 51 -17.20 7.13 -5.48
CA PHE A 51 -17.78 6.82 -6.78
C PHE A 51 -16.81 6.00 -7.66
N PHE A 52 -15.52 6.34 -7.67
CA PHE A 52 -14.49 5.54 -8.33
C PHE A 52 -14.47 4.11 -7.81
N ILE A 53 -14.44 3.94 -6.48
CA ILE A 53 -14.38 2.61 -5.86
C ILE A 53 -15.63 1.80 -6.21
N VAL A 54 -16.82 2.37 -6.06
CA VAL A 54 -18.08 1.69 -6.36
C VAL A 54 -18.16 1.32 -7.84
N LEU A 55 -17.82 2.25 -8.74
CA LEU A 55 -17.82 2.00 -10.18
C LEU A 55 -16.84 0.88 -10.57
N ASN A 56 -15.63 0.93 -10.03
CA ASN A 56 -14.60 -0.07 -10.30
C ASN A 56 -15.02 -1.46 -9.80
N ILE A 57 -15.53 -1.57 -8.57
CA ILE A 57 -16.02 -2.84 -8.02
C ILE A 57 -17.21 -3.35 -8.84
N SER A 58 -18.18 -2.49 -9.16
CA SER A 58 -19.38 -2.90 -9.91
C SER A 58 -19.03 -3.42 -11.30
N LEU A 59 -18.13 -2.76 -12.02
CA LEU A 59 -17.69 -3.21 -13.33
C LEU A 59 -16.87 -4.51 -13.25
N ASN A 60 -16.01 -4.65 -12.24
CA ASN A 60 -15.29 -5.92 -12.05
C ASN A 60 -16.24 -7.07 -11.74
N LEU A 61 -17.24 -6.89 -10.88
CA LEU A 61 -18.25 -7.90 -10.61
C LEU A 61 -19.08 -8.22 -11.88
N LEU A 62 -19.41 -7.20 -12.66
CA LEU A 62 -20.12 -7.40 -13.93
C LEU A 62 -19.30 -8.26 -14.89
N PHE A 63 -18.03 -7.90 -15.15
CA PHE A 63 -17.21 -8.57 -16.15
C PHE A 63 -16.64 -9.93 -15.71
N PHE A 64 -16.39 -10.13 -14.41
CA PHE A 64 -15.80 -11.37 -13.90
C PHE A 64 -16.80 -12.36 -13.29
N VAL A 65 -18.02 -11.90 -12.96
CA VAL A 65 -19.04 -12.77 -12.35
C VAL A 65 -20.29 -12.81 -13.20
N ALA A 66 -20.90 -11.66 -13.48
CA ALA A 66 -22.20 -11.63 -14.14
C ALA A 66 -22.13 -11.99 -15.64
N LEU A 67 -21.20 -11.40 -16.40
CA LEU A 67 -21.10 -11.68 -17.83
C LEU A 67 -20.66 -13.12 -18.15
N PRO A 68 -19.71 -13.76 -17.46
CA PRO A 68 -19.42 -15.17 -17.66
C PRO A 68 -20.64 -16.06 -17.42
N TRP A 69 -21.39 -15.82 -16.35
CA TRP A 69 -22.61 -16.56 -16.05
C TRP A 69 -23.69 -16.34 -17.11
N LEU A 70 -23.89 -15.12 -17.60
CA LEU A 70 -24.82 -14.81 -18.68
C LEU A 70 -24.38 -15.37 -20.04
N TYR A 71 -23.07 -15.48 -20.27
CA TYR A 71 -22.48 -16.02 -21.50
C TYR A 71 -22.77 -17.52 -21.66
N GLU A 72 -22.92 -18.27 -20.56
CA GLU A 72 -23.29 -19.67 -20.54
C GLU A 72 -24.79 -19.93 -20.85
N MET A 73 -25.61 -18.88 -20.82
CA MET A 73 -27.06 -19.01 -21.12
C MET A 73 -27.32 -18.99 -22.63
N PRO A 74 -27.91 -20.06 -23.22
CA PRO A 74 -28.12 -20.16 -24.67
C PRO A 74 -28.99 -19.05 -25.26
N GLU A 75 -29.96 -18.53 -24.47
CA GLU A 75 -30.95 -17.55 -24.94
C GLU A 75 -30.34 -16.16 -25.18
N ILE A 76 -29.23 -15.83 -24.49
CA ILE A 76 -28.63 -14.48 -24.49
C ILE A 76 -27.17 -14.52 -24.97
N HIS A 77 -26.66 -15.70 -25.31
CA HIS A 77 -25.28 -15.91 -25.71
C HIS A 77 -24.81 -14.95 -26.80
N ASP A 78 -25.55 -14.85 -27.89
CA ASP A 78 -25.19 -14.04 -29.07
C ASP A 78 -25.13 -12.54 -28.73
N PHE A 79 -25.99 -12.07 -27.83
CA PHE A 79 -25.98 -10.68 -27.37
C PHE A 79 -24.82 -10.39 -26.47
N ILE A 80 -24.49 -11.31 -25.53
CA ILE A 80 -23.38 -11.16 -24.61
C ILE A 80 -22.04 -11.28 -25.34
N ALA A 81 -21.94 -12.16 -26.35
CA ALA A 81 -20.73 -12.31 -27.16
C ALA A 81 -20.30 -11.03 -27.90
N LEU A 82 -21.22 -10.07 -28.07
CA LEU A 82 -20.92 -8.78 -28.68
C LEU A 82 -20.03 -7.89 -27.74
N PHE A 83 -20.19 -8.03 -26.43
CA PHE A 83 -19.54 -7.18 -25.41
C PHE A 83 -18.53 -7.93 -24.55
N TYR A 84 -18.61 -9.25 -24.51
CA TYR A 84 -17.76 -10.08 -23.66
C TYR A 84 -17.06 -11.17 -24.48
N ASN A 85 -15.74 -11.22 -24.36
CA ASN A 85 -14.93 -12.26 -24.98
C ASN A 85 -14.11 -12.98 -23.89
N PRO A 86 -14.37 -14.27 -23.61
CA PRO A 86 -13.65 -15.03 -22.60
C PRO A 86 -12.12 -15.05 -22.76
N SER A 87 -11.62 -14.92 -23.99
CA SER A 87 -10.19 -14.94 -24.29
C SER A 87 -9.41 -13.74 -23.70
N VAL A 88 -10.10 -12.63 -23.43
CA VAL A 88 -9.46 -11.43 -22.83
C VAL A 88 -9.11 -11.68 -21.35
N GLY A 89 -9.87 -12.50 -20.65
CA GLY A 89 -9.58 -12.94 -19.30
C GLY A 89 -9.24 -11.78 -18.35
N VAL A 90 -8.05 -11.82 -17.74
CA VAL A 90 -7.56 -10.82 -16.81
C VAL A 90 -7.41 -9.42 -17.43
N GLY A 91 -7.34 -9.32 -18.77
CA GLY A 91 -7.26 -8.05 -19.50
C GLY A 91 -8.37 -7.07 -19.15
N TYR A 92 -9.58 -7.59 -18.88
CA TYR A 92 -10.70 -6.74 -18.46
C TYR A 92 -10.41 -5.90 -17.24
N ALA A 93 -9.64 -6.41 -16.26
CA ALA A 93 -9.28 -5.64 -15.06
C ALA A 93 -8.49 -4.37 -15.41
N PHE A 94 -7.57 -4.46 -16.38
CA PHE A 94 -6.77 -3.32 -16.83
C PHE A 94 -7.62 -2.29 -17.57
N PHE A 95 -8.51 -2.76 -18.48
CA PHE A 95 -9.39 -1.85 -19.23
C PHE A 95 -10.44 -1.19 -18.34
N ILE A 96 -11.02 -1.91 -17.39
CA ILE A 96 -11.98 -1.37 -16.42
C ILE A 96 -11.30 -0.28 -15.58
N ASN A 97 -10.09 -0.55 -15.10
CA ASN A 97 -9.35 0.44 -14.30
C ASN A 97 -9.06 1.72 -15.12
N LEU A 98 -8.60 1.56 -16.37
CA LEU A 98 -8.38 2.68 -17.28
C LEU A 98 -9.68 3.47 -17.53
N PHE A 99 -10.78 2.76 -17.81
CA PHE A 99 -12.07 3.39 -18.03
C PHE A 99 -12.53 4.18 -16.80
N CYS A 100 -12.50 3.59 -15.61
CA CYS A 100 -12.89 4.26 -14.36
C CYS A 100 -12.04 5.50 -14.09
N THR A 101 -10.72 5.39 -14.27
CA THR A 101 -9.79 6.50 -14.07
C THR A 101 -10.05 7.63 -15.07
N ALA A 102 -10.21 7.30 -16.36
CA ALA A 102 -10.54 8.29 -17.40
C ALA A 102 -11.90 8.95 -17.14
N PHE A 103 -12.90 8.15 -16.75
CA PHE A 103 -14.25 8.64 -16.50
C PHE A 103 -14.29 9.64 -15.34
N ILE A 104 -13.58 9.38 -14.24
CA ILE A 104 -13.47 10.32 -13.11
C ILE A 104 -12.82 11.64 -13.53
N THR A 105 -11.88 11.61 -14.47
CA THR A 105 -11.21 12.83 -14.96
C THR A 105 -12.21 13.84 -15.53
N LEU A 106 -13.31 13.38 -16.13
CA LEU A 106 -14.34 14.25 -16.68
C LEU A 106 -15.03 15.13 -15.63
N PHE A 107 -15.13 14.67 -14.39
CA PHE A 107 -15.72 15.44 -13.28
C PHE A 107 -14.85 16.60 -12.81
N PHE A 108 -13.58 16.66 -13.22
CA PHE A 108 -12.69 17.78 -12.93
C PHE A 108 -12.78 18.91 -13.96
N ARG A 109 -13.66 18.81 -14.95
CA ARG A 109 -13.79 19.82 -16.00
C ARG A 109 -13.94 21.23 -15.45
N LYS A 110 -14.70 21.42 -14.36
CA LYS A 110 -14.89 22.73 -13.70
C LYS A 110 -13.61 23.23 -13.00
N GLU A 111 -12.79 22.34 -12.52
CA GLU A 111 -11.52 22.65 -11.84
C GLU A 111 -10.38 22.88 -12.84
N LEU A 112 -10.53 22.41 -14.07
CA LEU A 112 -9.53 22.53 -15.14
C LEU A 112 -9.82 23.70 -16.08
N THR A 113 -11.04 24.25 -16.06
CA THR A 113 -11.44 25.37 -16.91
C THR A 113 -11.41 26.68 -16.12
N GLY A 114 -11.16 27.79 -16.81
CA GLY A 114 -11.19 29.13 -16.21
C GLY A 114 -9.82 29.64 -15.72
N PHE A 115 -8.74 28.88 -15.96
CA PHE A 115 -7.37 29.32 -15.65
C PHE A 115 -6.62 29.73 -16.92
N ARG A 116 -5.72 30.70 -16.78
CA ARG A 116 -4.68 30.95 -17.78
C ARG A 116 -3.53 30.00 -17.48
N TYR A 117 -3.31 29.06 -18.37
CA TYR A 117 -2.17 28.13 -18.27
C TYR A 117 -0.88 28.88 -18.64
N VAL A 118 -0.11 29.24 -17.61
CA VAL A 118 1.20 29.88 -17.78
C VAL A 118 2.26 28.96 -17.18
N LEU A 119 3.27 28.64 -17.96
CA LEU A 119 4.41 27.87 -17.49
C LEU A 119 5.45 28.82 -16.88
N ASP A 120 5.45 28.96 -15.56
CA ASP A 120 6.52 29.64 -14.83
C ASP A 120 7.63 28.62 -14.51
N THR A 121 8.71 28.67 -15.29
CA THR A 121 9.85 27.77 -15.14
C THR A 121 10.59 27.95 -13.82
N ARG A 122 10.58 29.16 -13.23
CA ARG A 122 11.20 29.43 -11.93
C ARG A 122 10.41 28.77 -10.82
N LEU A 123 9.07 28.90 -10.86
CA LEU A 123 8.17 28.24 -9.91
C LEU A 123 8.27 26.72 -10.05
N LEU A 124 8.24 26.20 -11.27
CA LEU A 124 8.36 24.76 -11.56
C LEU A 124 9.66 24.18 -10.99
N ARG A 125 10.79 24.87 -11.19
CA ARG A 125 12.09 24.43 -10.64
C ARG A 125 12.10 24.38 -9.12
N ARG A 126 11.47 25.35 -8.45
CA ARG A 126 11.33 25.35 -6.98
C ARG A 126 10.46 24.19 -6.50
N MET A 127 9.33 23.93 -7.18
CA MET A 127 8.45 22.80 -6.85
C MET A 127 9.16 21.46 -7.04
N LEU A 128 9.88 21.26 -8.14
CA LEU A 128 10.64 20.03 -8.41
C LEU A 128 11.77 19.83 -7.40
N SER A 129 12.48 20.89 -7.04
CA SER A 129 13.54 20.82 -6.02
C SER A 129 12.99 20.40 -4.66
N TYR A 130 11.78 20.84 -4.31
CA TYR A 130 11.09 20.41 -3.09
C TYR A 130 10.53 18.98 -3.19
N ALA A 131 9.97 18.61 -4.34
CA ALA A 131 9.32 17.31 -4.55
C ALA A 131 10.33 16.15 -4.67
N TRP A 132 11.53 16.40 -5.21
CA TRP A 132 12.53 15.36 -5.47
C TRP A 132 12.93 14.54 -4.23
N PRO A 133 13.29 15.15 -3.08
CA PRO A 133 13.59 14.36 -1.88
C PRO A 133 12.39 13.54 -1.39
N ILE A 134 11.17 14.09 -1.50
CA ILE A 134 9.93 13.41 -1.10
C ILE A 134 9.66 12.22 -2.02
N LEU A 135 9.93 12.35 -3.31
CA LEU A 135 9.83 11.26 -4.28
C LEU A 135 10.76 10.10 -3.91
N VAL A 136 12.03 10.40 -3.63
CA VAL A 136 13.02 9.38 -3.23
C VAL A 136 12.59 8.64 -1.96
N LEU A 137 12.11 9.39 -0.96
CA LEU A 137 11.57 8.79 0.28
C LEU A 137 10.32 7.94 0.00
N GLY A 138 9.44 8.40 -0.89
CA GLY A 138 8.25 7.65 -1.30
C GLY A 138 8.60 6.34 -2.00
N ILE A 139 9.56 6.37 -2.94
CA ILE A 139 10.05 5.16 -3.63
C ILE A 139 10.67 4.18 -2.62
N ALA A 140 11.51 4.66 -1.70
CA ALA A 140 12.10 3.82 -0.66
C ALA A 140 11.02 3.18 0.24
N GLY A 141 9.97 3.93 0.58
CA GLY A 141 8.82 3.42 1.34
C GLY A 141 8.04 2.33 0.61
N ILE A 142 7.79 2.52 -0.70
CA ILE A 142 7.11 1.51 -1.53
C ILE A 142 7.98 0.26 -1.70
N LEU A 143 9.28 0.43 -1.95
CA LEU A 143 10.22 -0.69 -2.03
C LEU A 143 10.21 -1.52 -0.74
N ASN A 144 10.17 -0.88 0.41
CA ASN A 144 10.11 -1.57 1.70
C ASN A 144 8.85 -2.42 1.87
N GLN A 145 7.72 -2.04 1.23
CA GLN A 145 6.45 -2.76 1.29
C GLN A 145 6.28 -3.83 0.20
N THR A 146 7.08 -3.76 -0.88
CA THR A 146 6.87 -4.61 -2.07
C THR A 146 8.10 -5.40 -2.48
N ALA A 147 9.27 -5.12 -1.88
CA ALA A 147 10.53 -5.76 -2.27
C ALA A 147 10.48 -7.29 -2.15
N ASP A 148 9.85 -7.81 -1.10
CA ASP A 148 9.62 -9.23 -0.88
C ASP A 148 8.89 -9.88 -2.08
N LYS A 149 7.82 -9.25 -2.57
CA LYS A 149 7.01 -9.72 -3.70
C LYS A 149 7.74 -9.61 -5.03
N MET A 150 8.71 -8.71 -5.14
CA MET A 150 9.53 -8.56 -6.34
C MET A 150 10.73 -9.53 -6.36
N ILE A 151 11.29 -9.82 -5.17
CA ILE A 151 12.48 -10.67 -5.03
C ILE A 151 12.09 -12.15 -5.08
N LEU A 152 11.00 -12.54 -4.43
CA LEU A 152 10.57 -13.94 -4.31
C LEU A 152 10.50 -14.67 -5.66
N PRO A 153 9.74 -14.18 -6.68
CA PRO A 153 9.65 -14.90 -7.96
C PRO A 153 10.95 -14.88 -8.76
N ARG A 154 11.81 -13.86 -8.55
CA ARG A 154 13.11 -13.78 -9.24
C ARG A 154 14.16 -14.74 -8.68
N VAL A 155 14.15 -14.95 -7.36
CA VAL A 155 15.12 -15.80 -6.68
C VAL A 155 14.77 -17.28 -6.86
N LEU A 156 13.50 -17.64 -6.77
CA LEU A 156 13.06 -19.03 -7.01
C LEU A 156 12.97 -19.38 -8.49
N GLY A 157 12.64 -18.38 -9.34
CA GLY A 157 12.49 -18.58 -10.78
C GLY A 157 11.27 -19.42 -11.18
N GLY A 158 10.96 -19.42 -12.48
CA GLY A 158 9.95 -20.27 -13.10
C GLY A 158 8.54 -20.23 -12.51
N GLU A 159 7.81 -21.32 -12.64
CA GLU A 159 6.45 -21.46 -12.12
C GLU A 159 6.40 -21.55 -10.58
N GLU A 160 7.41 -22.14 -9.96
CA GLU A 160 7.47 -22.24 -8.49
C GLU A 160 7.46 -20.88 -7.82
N GLY A 161 8.25 -19.93 -8.32
CA GLY A 161 8.27 -18.56 -7.80
C GLY A 161 6.90 -17.85 -7.91
N LYS A 162 6.16 -18.10 -9.00
CA LYS A 162 4.80 -17.54 -9.20
C LYS A 162 3.80 -18.18 -8.24
N VAL A 163 3.84 -19.49 -8.06
CA VAL A 163 2.95 -20.22 -7.13
C VAL A 163 3.20 -19.75 -5.70
N GLN A 164 4.43 -19.68 -5.27
CA GLN A 164 4.80 -19.22 -3.92
C GLN A 164 4.42 -17.76 -3.69
N LEU A 165 4.57 -16.89 -4.69
CA LEU A 165 4.09 -15.51 -4.64
C LEU A 165 2.56 -15.44 -4.49
N GLY A 166 1.83 -16.31 -5.19
CA GLY A 166 0.37 -16.43 -5.06
C GLY A 166 -0.06 -16.79 -3.63
N ILE A 167 0.56 -17.82 -3.06
CA ILE A 167 0.30 -18.27 -1.68
C ILE A 167 0.59 -17.15 -0.68
N TYR A 168 1.77 -16.54 -0.76
CA TYR A 168 2.16 -15.42 0.10
C TYR A 168 1.22 -14.23 -0.04
N GLY A 169 0.92 -13.84 -1.27
CA GLY A 169 0.03 -12.71 -1.56
C GLY A 169 -1.40 -12.91 -1.06
N ALA A 170 -1.95 -14.14 -1.17
CA ALA A 170 -3.27 -14.47 -0.66
C ALA A 170 -3.33 -14.39 0.88
N CYS A 171 -2.36 -14.99 1.54
CA CYS A 171 -2.29 -14.98 3.02
C CYS A 171 -1.99 -13.58 3.58
N ALA A 172 -1.13 -12.81 2.92
CA ALA A 172 -0.83 -11.43 3.30
C ALA A 172 -2.07 -10.52 3.25
N LYS A 173 -3.12 -10.84 2.46
CA LYS A 173 -4.40 -10.10 2.46
C LYS A 173 -5.12 -10.19 3.81
N ILE A 174 -5.02 -11.32 4.51
CA ILE A 174 -5.59 -11.44 5.87
C ILE A 174 -4.80 -10.54 6.83
N ALA A 175 -3.47 -10.56 6.74
CA ALA A 175 -2.61 -9.72 7.56
C ALA A 175 -2.78 -8.21 7.27
N MET A 176 -3.28 -7.83 6.08
CA MET A 176 -3.57 -6.45 5.71
C MET A 176 -4.58 -5.77 6.64
N ILE A 177 -5.42 -6.52 7.35
CA ILE A 177 -6.30 -6.00 8.41
C ILE A 177 -5.47 -5.21 9.44
N MET A 178 -4.30 -5.73 9.84
CA MET A 178 -3.41 -5.05 10.78
C MET A 178 -2.81 -3.76 10.18
N ALA A 179 -2.42 -3.80 8.91
CA ALA A 179 -1.94 -2.61 8.20
C ALA A 179 -3.01 -1.51 8.13
N MET A 180 -4.28 -1.88 7.88
CA MET A 180 -5.41 -0.93 7.89
C MET A 180 -5.62 -0.31 9.26
N ILE A 181 -5.55 -1.09 10.33
CA ILE A 181 -5.67 -0.62 11.72
C ILE A 181 -4.54 0.38 12.03
N THR A 182 -3.30 0.02 11.72
CA THR A 182 -2.12 0.87 11.92
C THR A 182 -2.25 2.18 11.15
N GLN A 183 -2.73 2.13 9.91
CA GLN A 183 -2.93 3.30 9.08
C GLN A 183 -4.06 4.20 9.59
N ALA A 184 -5.18 3.63 10.02
CA ALA A 184 -6.28 4.38 10.62
C ALA A 184 -5.85 5.11 11.89
N PHE A 185 -5.10 4.42 12.76
CA PHE A 185 -4.52 5.03 13.95
C PHE A 185 -3.58 6.19 13.58
N ARG A 186 -2.70 5.99 12.62
CA ARG A 186 -1.77 7.02 12.16
C ARG A 186 -2.50 8.28 11.68
N TYR A 187 -3.55 8.14 10.88
CA TYR A 187 -4.34 9.28 10.38
C TYR A 187 -5.04 10.07 11.50
N ALA A 188 -5.49 9.39 12.54
CA ALA A 188 -6.10 10.03 13.69
C ALA A 188 -5.07 10.69 14.62
N TYR A 189 -3.93 10.02 14.82
CA TYR A 189 -2.93 10.42 15.80
C TYR A 189 -2.00 11.54 15.31
N GLU A 190 -1.65 11.55 14.02
CA GLU A 190 -0.71 12.52 13.44
C GLU A 190 -1.16 13.99 13.64
N PRO A 191 -2.42 14.40 13.34
CA PRO A 191 -2.90 15.75 13.61
C PRO A 191 -2.93 16.11 15.10
N PHE A 192 -3.24 15.11 15.96
CA PHE A 192 -3.27 15.29 17.40
C PHE A 192 -1.89 15.63 17.97
N VAL A 193 -0.84 14.92 17.53
CA VAL A 193 0.54 15.17 17.96
C VAL A 193 1.01 16.57 17.57
N PHE A 194 0.82 16.96 16.32
CA PHE A 194 1.23 18.28 15.84
C PHE A 194 0.39 19.41 16.43
N GLY A 195 -0.89 19.17 16.73
CA GLY A 195 -1.75 20.15 17.40
C GLY A 195 -1.30 20.49 18.81
N LYS A 196 -0.71 19.53 19.51
CA LYS A 196 -0.23 19.69 20.89
C LYS A 196 1.25 20.08 21.01
N GLN A 197 1.96 20.30 19.92
CA GLN A 197 3.40 20.61 19.91
C GLN A 197 3.77 21.85 20.76
N LYS A 198 2.83 22.76 20.99
CA LYS A 198 3.03 23.99 21.80
C LYS A 198 2.84 23.81 23.31
N GLU A 199 2.34 22.69 23.79
CA GLU A 199 2.17 22.40 25.21
C GLU A 199 3.48 21.89 25.82
N LYS A 200 3.83 22.36 27.03
CA LYS A 200 5.17 22.21 27.64
C LYS A 200 5.59 20.77 28.00
N ASP A 201 4.67 19.79 28.09
CA ASP A 201 5.04 18.40 28.43
C ASP A 201 4.12 17.36 27.77
N ASN A 202 4.44 17.01 26.52
CA ASN A 202 3.66 16.04 25.74
C ASN A 202 4.19 14.61 25.80
N ARG A 203 5.31 14.36 26.51
CA ARG A 203 5.97 13.04 26.55
C ARG A 203 5.09 11.97 27.17
N GLU A 204 4.36 12.32 28.23
CA GLU A 204 3.42 11.41 28.85
C GLU A 204 2.26 11.05 27.92
N THR A 205 1.78 12.00 27.15
CA THR A 205 0.72 11.81 26.16
C THR A 205 1.18 10.84 25.05
N TYR A 206 2.43 10.96 24.58
CA TYR A 206 2.99 10.04 23.59
C TYR A 206 3.17 8.63 24.15
N ALA A 207 3.60 8.51 25.40
CA ALA A 207 3.72 7.24 26.09
C ALA A 207 2.36 6.54 26.26
N LYS A 208 1.31 7.31 26.66
CA LYS A 208 -0.07 6.81 26.77
C LYS A 208 -0.62 6.35 25.41
N ALA A 209 -0.43 7.16 24.36
CA ALA A 209 -0.90 6.81 23.02
C ALA A 209 -0.24 5.53 22.50
N MET A 210 1.09 5.37 22.70
CA MET A 210 1.80 4.14 22.36
C MET A 210 1.23 2.93 23.12
N LYS A 211 0.96 3.08 24.41
CA LYS A 211 0.35 2.02 25.23
C LYS A 211 -1.00 1.59 24.68
N TYR A 212 -1.90 2.53 24.39
CA TYR A 212 -3.23 2.20 23.86
C TYR A 212 -3.14 1.63 22.44
N PHE A 213 -2.23 2.12 21.62
CA PHE A 213 -1.95 1.53 20.32
C PHE A 213 -1.55 0.06 20.42
N LEU A 214 -0.60 -0.26 21.32
CA LEU A 214 -0.15 -1.64 21.55
C LEU A 214 -1.28 -2.53 22.06
N ILE A 215 -2.05 -2.07 23.03
CA ILE A 215 -3.20 -2.84 23.56
C ILE A 215 -4.20 -3.14 22.44
N PHE A 216 -4.53 -2.13 21.63
CA PHE A 216 -5.52 -2.30 20.57
C PHE A 216 -5.02 -3.21 19.44
N THR A 217 -3.77 -3.05 19.02
CA THR A 217 -3.19 -3.87 17.94
C THR A 217 -2.94 -5.31 18.39
N LEU A 218 -2.53 -5.53 19.64
CA LEU A 218 -2.41 -6.89 20.20
C LEU A 218 -3.77 -7.57 20.37
N LEU A 219 -4.79 -6.83 20.79
CA LEU A 219 -6.15 -7.36 20.84
C LEU A 219 -6.65 -7.75 19.45
N ALA A 220 -6.43 -6.89 18.44
CA ALA A 220 -6.77 -7.18 17.05
C ALA A 220 -5.99 -8.40 16.51
N PHE A 221 -4.71 -8.52 16.87
CA PHE A 221 -3.90 -9.70 16.55
C PHE A 221 -4.53 -10.98 17.13
N LEU A 222 -4.85 -10.97 18.42
CA LEU A 222 -5.49 -12.12 19.08
C LEU A 222 -6.85 -12.45 18.47
N MET A 223 -7.66 -11.44 18.12
CA MET A 223 -8.94 -11.67 17.44
C MET A 223 -8.76 -12.34 16.08
N VAL A 224 -7.84 -11.85 15.25
CA VAL A 224 -7.58 -12.47 13.95
C VAL A 224 -7.08 -13.91 14.11
N MET A 225 -6.22 -14.17 15.08
CA MET A 225 -5.72 -15.53 15.34
C MET A 225 -6.82 -16.45 15.85
N ALA A 226 -7.69 -15.97 16.77
CA ALA A 226 -8.80 -16.75 17.31
C ALA A 226 -9.84 -17.11 16.23
N TYR A 227 -10.08 -16.21 15.28
CA TYR A 227 -11.03 -16.41 14.18
C TYR A 227 -10.38 -16.88 12.86
N MET A 228 -9.14 -17.36 12.91
CA MET A 228 -8.40 -17.79 11.71
C MET A 228 -9.13 -18.90 10.94
N ASP A 229 -9.80 -19.81 11.64
CA ASP A 229 -10.59 -20.87 11.01
C ASP A 229 -11.78 -20.36 10.18
N ILE A 230 -12.29 -19.18 10.50
CA ILE A 230 -13.33 -18.51 9.73
C ILE A 230 -12.68 -17.68 8.60
N LEU A 231 -11.62 -16.93 8.92
CA LEU A 231 -10.96 -16.03 7.98
C LEU A 231 -10.26 -16.76 6.83
N LYS A 232 -9.79 -17.99 7.05
CA LYS A 232 -9.19 -18.81 5.98
C LYS A 232 -10.14 -19.04 4.79
N HIS A 233 -11.46 -19.04 5.00
CA HIS A 233 -12.43 -19.21 3.92
C HIS A 233 -12.57 -17.99 2.98
N ILE A 234 -11.94 -16.86 3.32
CA ILE A 234 -11.84 -15.69 2.42
C ILE A 234 -10.87 -15.98 1.26
N ILE A 235 -9.94 -16.91 1.44
CA ILE A 235 -8.96 -17.34 0.42
C ILE A 235 -9.27 -18.75 -0.04
N ALA A 236 -8.88 -19.06 -1.29
CA ALA A 236 -9.09 -20.40 -1.83
C ALA A 236 -8.30 -21.46 -1.03
N PRO A 237 -8.84 -22.70 -0.92
CA PRO A 237 -8.21 -23.77 -0.14
C PRO A 237 -6.77 -24.08 -0.54
N ASP A 238 -6.43 -23.93 -1.80
CA ASP A 238 -5.08 -24.17 -2.35
C ASP A 238 -3.99 -23.28 -1.73
N TYR A 239 -4.40 -22.19 -1.06
CA TYR A 239 -3.48 -21.24 -0.41
C TYR A 239 -3.37 -21.43 1.12
N TRP A 240 -4.09 -22.40 1.71
CA TRP A 240 -4.14 -22.56 3.17
C TRP A 240 -2.80 -22.97 3.79
N ASP A 241 -1.93 -23.62 3.04
CA ASP A 241 -0.58 -23.96 3.50
C ASP A 241 0.24 -22.72 3.88
N GLY A 242 -0.09 -21.57 3.28
CA GLY A 242 0.55 -20.29 3.58
C GLY A 242 0.02 -19.59 4.83
N LEU A 243 -1.02 -20.07 5.51
CA LEU A 243 -1.61 -19.38 6.68
C LEU A 243 -0.63 -19.14 7.82
N GLN A 244 0.43 -19.97 7.93
CA GLN A 244 1.52 -19.80 8.90
C GLN A 244 2.24 -18.43 8.76
N VAL A 245 2.16 -17.80 7.60
CA VAL A 245 2.74 -16.48 7.33
C VAL A 245 1.96 -15.35 8.04
N VAL A 246 0.65 -15.52 8.20
CA VAL A 246 -0.25 -14.48 8.71
C VAL A 246 0.21 -13.90 10.05
N PRO A 247 0.48 -14.70 11.10
CA PRO A 247 0.91 -14.16 12.39
C PRO A 247 2.24 -13.39 12.30
N ILE A 248 3.16 -13.85 11.44
CA ILE A 248 4.47 -13.21 11.28
C ILE A 248 4.32 -11.84 10.60
N VAL A 249 3.54 -11.78 9.51
CA VAL A 249 3.28 -10.53 8.80
C VAL A 249 2.48 -9.55 9.67
N MET A 250 1.50 -10.02 10.43
CA MET A 250 0.77 -9.18 11.38
C MET A 250 1.69 -8.62 12.47
N ALA A 251 2.61 -9.43 12.99
CA ALA A 251 3.62 -8.96 13.95
C ALA A 251 4.56 -7.92 13.30
N ALA A 252 4.96 -8.12 12.05
CA ALA A 252 5.73 -7.14 11.29
C ALA A 252 4.98 -5.79 11.16
N GLU A 253 3.68 -5.82 10.87
CA GLU A 253 2.85 -4.61 10.80
C GLU A 253 2.71 -3.90 12.17
N ILE A 254 2.68 -4.64 13.27
CA ILE A 254 2.73 -4.05 14.61
C ILE A 254 4.07 -3.35 14.84
N MET A 255 5.21 -3.96 14.46
CA MET A 255 6.54 -3.32 14.55
C MET A 255 6.60 -2.04 13.72
N MET A 256 6.02 -2.07 12.51
CA MET A 256 5.90 -0.89 11.67
C MET A 256 5.03 0.21 12.31
N GLY A 257 3.92 -0.16 12.95
CA GLY A 257 3.06 0.76 13.69
C GLY A 257 3.77 1.41 14.88
N ILE A 258 4.55 0.63 15.64
CA ILE A 258 5.40 1.15 16.72
C ILE A 258 6.45 2.12 16.15
N TYR A 259 7.11 1.75 15.05
CA TYR A 259 8.06 2.61 14.36
C TYR A 259 7.44 3.95 13.95
N PHE A 260 6.20 3.95 13.40
CA PHE A 260 5.48 5.19 13.09
C PHE A 260 5.21 6.04 14.33
N ASN A 261 4.80 5.45 15.44
CA ASN A 261 4.63 6.17 16.70
C ASN A 261 5.95 6.75 17.20
N LEU A 262 7.04 6.01 17.12
CA LEU A 262 8.36 6.50 17.49
C LEU A 262 8.84 7.60 16.53
N SER A 263 8.37 7.64 15.28
CA SER A 263 8.82 8.62 14.28
C SER A 263 8.55 10.08 14.66
N PHE A 264 7.65 10.33 15.61
CA PHE A 264 7.32 11.69 16.02
C PHE A 264 8.49 12.43 16.69
N TRP A 265 9.39 11.75 17.39
CA TRP A 265 10.49 12.43 18.04
C TRP A 265 11.38 13.20 17.05
N TYR A 266 11.78 12.59 15.92
CA TYR A 266 12.62 13.28 14.96
C TYR A 266 11.84 14.28 14.08
N LYS A 267 10.53 14.10 13.92
CA LYS A 267 9.66 15.09 13.28
C LYS A 267 9.48 16.34 14.14
N LEU A 268 9.34 16.18 15.47
CA LEU A 268 9.15 17.28 16.42
C LEU A 268 10.41 18.13 16.62
N ILE A 269 11.61 17.56 16.45
CA ILE A 269 12.89 18.27 16.57
C ILE A 269 13.52 18.63 15.21
N ASP A 270 12.72 18.55 14.12
CA ASP A 270 13.12 18.84 12.73
C ASP A 270 14.35 18.05 12.22
N LYS A 271 14.59 16.86 12.78
CA LYS A 271 15.68 15.95 12.39
C LYS A 271 15.16 14.78 11.55
N THR A 272 14.35 15.05 10.55
CA THR A 272 13.65 14.04 9.72
C THR A 272 14.60 13.11 8.94
N ILE A 273 15.87 13.49 8.80
CA ILE A 273 16.90 12.65 8.16
C ILE A 273 17.08 11.30 8.87
N TRP A 274 16.85 11.23 10.19
CA TRP A 274 16.91 9.98 10.93
C TRP A 274 15.86 8.97 10.47
N GLY A 275 14.68 9.46 10.08
CA GLY A 275 13.64 8.59 9.51
C GLY A 275 14.09 7.92 8.22
N ALA A 276 14.81 8.64 7.35
CA ALA A 276 15.36 8.07 6.12
C ALA A 276 16.45 7.02 6.41
N TRP A 277 17.34 7.27 7.36
CA TRP A 277 18.37 6.31 7.77
C TRP A 277 17.75 5.03 8.36
N PHE A 278 16.80 5.15 9.28
CA PHE A 278 16.17 3.98 9.91
C PHE A 278 15.39 3.15 8.90
N SER A 279 14.60 3.80 8.03
CA SER A 279 13.88 3.11 6.96
C SER A 279 14.83 2.48 5.94
N GLY A 280 15.92 3.16 5.60
CA GLY A 280 16.95 2.65 4.69
C GLY A 280 17.66 1.40 5.23
N ILE A 281 18.07 1.42 6.50
CA ILE A 281 18.70 0.27 7.16
C ILE A 281 17.70 -0.87 7.28
N GLY A 282 16.46 -0.61 7.68
CA GLY A 282 15.40 -1.61 7.73
C GLY A 282 15.15 -2.26 6.37
N CYS A 283 15.12 -1.47 5.29
CA CYS A 283 15.00 -1.97 3.93
C CYS A 283 16.20 -2.83 3.51
N ALA A 284 17.41 -2.41 3.84
CA ALA A 284 18.62 -3.20 3.55
C ALA A 284 18.61 -4.55 4.27
N VAL A 285 18.18 -4.59 5.54
CA VAL A 285 18.00 -5.84 6.30
C VAL A 285 16.94 -6.73 5.66
N LEU A 286 15.77 -6.16 5.30
CA LEU A 286 14.70 -6.89 4.62
C LEU A 286 15.20 -7.51 3.31
N ILE A 287 15.91 -6.77 2.47
CA ILE A 287 16.44 -7.26 1.20
C ILE A 287 17.50 -8.35 1.45
N ALA A 288 18.42 -8.14 2.39
CA ALA A 288 19.46 -9.10 2.70
C ALA A 288 18.87 -10.43 3.20
N VAL A 289 17.91 -10.40 4.12
CA VAL A 289 17.24 -11.60 4.62
C VAL A 289 16.48 -12.30 3.49
N ASN A 290 15.79 -11.57 2.61
CA ASN A 290 15.13 -12.16 1.46
C ASN A 290 16.12 -12.89 0.54
N ILE A 291 17.20 -12.24 0.11
CA ILE A 291 18.16 -12.84 -0.81
C ILE A 291 18.82 -14.08 -0.22
N ILE A 292 19.14 -14.07 1.07
CA ILE A 292 19.86 -15.18 1.75
C ILE A 292 18.91 -16.36 2.02
N PHE A 293 17.69 -16.11 2.45
CA PHE A 293 16.82 -17.15 3.00
C PHE A 293 15.70 -17.61 2.07
N ILE A 294 15.31 -16.86 1.03
CA ILE A 294 14.30 -17.31 0.04
C ILE A 294 14.70 -18.64 -0.61
N PRO A 295 15.96 -18.88 -1.05
CA PRO A 295 16.32 -20.15 -1.69
C PRO A 295 16.09 -21.38 -0.81
N LYS A 296 16.06 -21.20 0.51
CA LYS A 296 15.91 -22.30 1.48
C LYS A 296 14.49 -22.41 2.05
N TYR A 297 13.82 -21.28 2.29
CA TYR A 297 12.56 -21.22 3.02
C TYR A 297 11.40 -20.63 2.20
N GLY A 298 11.63 -20.29 0.92
CA GLY A 298 10.60 -19.76 0.04
C GLY A 298 9.88 -18.53 0.60
N TYR A 299 8.56 -18.51 0.45
CA TYR A 299 7.71 -17.40 0.91
C TYR A 299 7.75 -17.14 2.43
N MET A 300 8.12 -18.17 3.23
CA MET A 300 8.26 -17.98 4.68
C MET A 300 9.40 -17.00 5.01
N ALA A 301 10.47 -17.01 4.19
CA ALA A 301 11.57 -16.05 4.34
C ALA A 301 11.10 -14.61 4.15
N CYS A 302 10.14 -14.36 3.25
CA CYS A 302 9.57 -13.03 3.03
C CYS A 302 8.87 -12.47 4.28
N ALA A 303 8.10 -13.31 4.96
CA ALA A 303 7.43 -12.90 6.21
C ALA A 303 8.44 -12.53 7.30
N TRP A 304 9.46 -13.36 7.51
CA TRP A 304 10.53 -13.08 8.48
C TRP A 304 11.40 -11.89 8.08
N ALA A 305 11.63 -11.69 6.78
CA ALA A 305 12.37 -10.53 6.27
C ALA A 305 11.63 -9.23 6.58
N GLY A 306 10.31 -9.19 6.35
CA GLY A 306 9.47 -8.05 6.72
C GLY A 306 9.52 -7.76 8.22
N PHE A 307 9.38 -8.80 9.05
CA PHE A 307 9.49 -8.67 10.50
C PHE A 307 10.86 -8.14 10.94
N ALA A 308 11.95 -8.72 10.43
CA ALA A 308 13.31 -8.30 10.78
C ALA A 308 13.60 -6.86 10.34
N GLY A 309 13.17 -6.46 9.13
CA GLY A 309 13.33 -5.11 8.60
C GLY A 309 12.61 -4.05 9.45
N TYR A 310 11.33 -4.28 9.75
CA TYR A 310 10.55 -3.35 10.56
C TYR A 310 10.98 -3.33 12.03
N ALA A 311 11.33 -4.49 12.60
CA ALA A 311 11.87 -4.57 13.95
C ALA A 311 13.21 -3.80 14.05
N THR A 312 14.07 -3.90 13.05
CA THR A 312 15.35 -3.16 13.01
C THR A 312 15.09 -1.65 12.97
N ALA A 313 14.22 -1.18 12.08
CA ALA A 313 13.88 0.25 12.00
C ALA A 313 13.27 0.78 13.30
N MET A 314 12.39 -0.01 13.92
CA MET A 314 11.75 0.29 15.21
C MET A 314 12.78 0.37 16.34
N LEU A 315 13.67 -0.62 16.47
CA LEU A 315 14.69 -0.66 17.51
C LEU A 315 15.69 0.50 17.38
N LEU A 316 16.15 0.79 16.16
CA LEU A 316 17.03 1.92 15.90
C LEU A 316 16.36 3.25 16.26
N SER A 317 15.09 3.42 15.86
CA SER A 317 14.34 4.64 16.20
C SER A 317 14.12 4.78 17.70
N TYR A 318 13.89 3.68 18.41
CA TYR A 318 13.75 3.67 19.87
C TYR A 318 15.06 4.06 20.56
N VAL A 319 16.16 3.36 20.26
CA VAL A 319 17.47 3.58 20.92
C VAL A 319 17.96 5.00 20.69
N VAL A 320 17.97 5.45 19.44
CA VAL A 320 18.40 6.81 19.10
C VAL A 320 17.43 7.86 19.66
N GLY A 321 16.12 7.57 19.61
CA GLY A 321 15.10 8.45 20.15
C GLY A 321 15.23 8.68 21.65
N GLN A 322 15.57 7.65 22.43
CA GLN A 322 15.82 7.79 23.87
C GLN A 322 17.01 8.71 24.19
N HIS A 323 17.97 8.84 23.28
CA HIS A 323 19.10 9.76 23.45
C HIS A 323 18.72 11.23 23.15
N TYR A 324 17.95 11.48 22.06
CA TYR A 324 17.62 12.85 21.64
C TYR A 324 16.32 13.39 22.24
N TYR A 325 15.35 12.51 22.50
CA TYR A 325 14.04 12.88 23.03
C TYR A 325 13.52 11.76 23.96
N PRO A 326 14.04 11.68 25.20
CA PRO A 326 13.71 10.60 26.13
C PRO A 326 12.24 10.63 26.51
N VAL A 327 11.51 9.56 26.17
CA VAL A 327 10.12 9.31 26.54
C VAL A 327 10.07 8.05 27.40
N ARG A 328 9.47 8.14 28.58
CA ARG A 328 9.30 6.98 29.46
C ARG A 328 8.09 6.16 29.00
N TYR A 329 8.33 5.17 28.15
CA TYR A 329 7.30 4.21 27.76
C TYR A 329 7.05 3.21 28.90
N PRO A 330 5.79 2.89 29.24
CA PRO A 330 5.47 1.85 30.21
C PRO A 330 5.76 0.47 29.58
N LEU A 331 6.95 -0.06 29.83
CA LEU A 331 7.38 -1.38 29.32
C LEU A 331 6.96 -2.55 30.25
N LYS A 332 6.16 -2.25 31.29
CA LYS A 332 5.62 -3.24 32.24
C LYS A 332 4.11 -3.37 32.09
#